data_1a0153eb3d38bf6659a6a1aabc0201dd
#
_entry.id   1a0153eb3d38bf6659a6a1aabc0201dd
#
_cell.length_a   1.000
_cell.length_b   1.000
_cell.length_c   1.000
_cell.angle_alpha   90.00
_cell.angle_beta   90.00
_cell.angle_gamma   90.00
#
_symmetry.space_group_name_H-M   'P 1'
#
loop_
_entity.id
_entity.type
_entity.pdbx_description
1 polymer ?
#
loop_
_entity_poly.entity_id
_entity_poly.type
_entity_poly.pdbx_seq_one_letter_code
_entity_poly.pdbx_strand_id
1 'polypeptide(L)'
;MVTVLASPKPTQAYAPVARRRTTVVFMARWWSEERLRRLRGAQHADDGSVLVALLSGRQLEEVLQLAGDAVGRAAAGGVGGAAELAEAFARALDERGWEGDQELAEQLRGVLGRGPAPLLHPLPVDLEELSSLLEGNPAWGGGALDLVTGECRHSGPDPWEDDEDEGDEEDGDRWLPVACQGSGEGYRDMEQFIAVLDDARFAELLEVAITGPGAFRRFKDVLARDDEQSRRYYLFAGERQAGRARSWLAEQGYYPGVSAVEPR
;
A
#
# COMPACT_ATOMS: atom_id res chain seq x y z
N MET A 1 -37.04 22.42 -28.24
CA MET A 1 -35.95 21.45 -28.30
C MET A 1 -34.65 22.24 -28.15
N VAL A 2 -34.15 22.40 -26.93
CA VAL A 2 -32.98 23.23 -26.61
C VAL A 2 -31.86 22.28 -26.26
N THR A 3 -30.84 22.21 -27.11
CA THR A 3 -29.67 21.40 -26.93
C THR A 3 -28.70 22.10 -25.95
N VAL A 4 -28.58 21.58 -24.76
CA VAL A 4 -27.57 22.05 -23.77
C VAL A 4 -26.24 21.44 -24.12
N LEU A 5 -25.32 22.26 -24.62
CA LEU A 5 -23.92 21.91 -24.81
C LEU A 5 -23.21 21.87 -23.46
N ALA A 6 -22.74 20.69 -23.07
CA ALA A 6 -21.90 20.52 -21.89
C ALA A 6 -20.52 21.14 -22.14
N SER A 7 -20.14 22.09 -21.29
CA SER A 7 -18.81 22.69 -21.28
C SER A 7 -17.78 21.69 -20.75
N PRO A 8 -16.57 21.59 -21.34
CA PRO A 8 -15.51 20.74 -20.83
C PRO A 8 -14.97 21.30 -19.50
N LYS A 9 -14.74 20.43 -18.53
CA LYS A 9 -14.07 20.77 -17.26
C LYS A 9 -12.64 21.27 -17.53
N PRO A 10 -12.17 22.31 -16.85
CA PRO A 10 -10.81 22.79 -17.02
C PRO A 10 -9.79 21.75 -16.51
N THR A 11 -8.87 21.38 -17.37
CA THR A 11 -7.68 20.61 -17.03
C THR A 11 -6.86 21.42 -16.03
N GLN A 12 -6.78 20.96 -14.82
CA GLN A 12 -6.01 21.57 -13.75
C GLN A 12 -4.52 21.39 -14.09
N ALA A 13 -3.88 22.47 -14.56
CA ALA A 13 -2.45 22.51 -14.81
C ALA A 13 -1.71 22.37 -13.48
N TYR A 14 -0.99 21.27 -13.32
CA TYR A 14 -0.11 21.03 -12.17
C TYR A 14 1.06 22.02 -12.23
N ALA A 15 1.18 22.86 -11.21
CA ALA A 15 2.33 23.73 -11.03
C ALA A 15 3.56 22.87 -10.68
N PRO A 16 4.75 23.16 -11.25
CA PRO A 16 5.95 22.40 -10.91
C PRO A 16 6.30 22.61 -9.43
N VAL A 17 6.42 21.50 -8.71
CA VAL A 17 6.86 21.48 -7.30
C VAL A 17 8.28 22.07 -7.25
N ALA A 18 8.42 23.20 -6.58
CA ALA A 18 9.70 23.88 -6.40
C ALA A 18 10.69 22.94 -5.68
N ARG A 19 11.77 22.59 -6.37
CA ARG A 19 12.88 21.77 -5.83
C ARG A 19 13.47 22.50 -4.61
N ARG A 20 13.07 22.13 -3.41
CA ARG A 20 13.80 22.46 -2.18
C ARG A 20 15.07 21.61 -2.17
N ARG A 21 16.19 22.22 -2.50
CA ARG A 21 17.52 21.64 -2.27
C ARG A 21 17.77 21.57 -0.77
N THR A 22 17.38 20.48 -0.15
CA THR A 22 17.93 20.08 1.14
C THR A 22 19.07 19.12 0.81
N THR A 23 20.30 19.66 0.80
CA THR A 23 21.51 18.84 0.71
C THR A 23 21.66 18.08 2.04
N VAL A 24 20.97 16.94 2.15
CA VAL A 24 21.27 15.95 3.18
C VAL A 24 22.24 14.98 2.55
N VAL A 25 23.44 14.89 3.12
CA VAL A 25 24.44 13.89 2.77
C VAL A 25 23.84 12.52 3.06
N PHE A 26 23.30 11.90 2.02
CA PHE A 26 22.61 10.59 2.10
C PHE A 26 23.66 9.49 1.98
N MET A 27 24.32 9.18 3.09
CA MET A 27 25.11 7.94 3.21
C MET A 27 24.14 6.77 3.46
N ALA A 28 24.00 5.91 2.44
CA ALA A 28 23.59 4.50 2.47
C ALA A 28 22.79 4.03 3.71
N ARG A 29 21.49 4.31 3.76
CA ARG A 29 20.59 3.84 4.83
C ARG A 29 19.33 3.16 4.32
N TRP A 30 19.36 2.69 3.10
CA TRP A 30 18.23 1.98 2.51
C TRP A 30 18.03 0.61 3.17
N TRP A 31 16.82 0.13 3.18
CA TRP A 31 16.48 -1.20 3.62
C TRP A 31 17.13 -2.23 2.68
N SER A 32 18.15 -2.95 3.15
CA SER A 32 18.77 -4.02 2.37
C SER A 32 17.81 -5.19 2.20
N GLU A 33 17.99 -5.98 1.14
CA GLU A 33 17.18 -7.18 0.90
C GLU A 33 17.18 -8.14 2.09
N GLU A 34 18.31 -8.35 2.73
CA GLU A 34 18.41 -9.20 3.92
C GLU A 34 17.57 -8.66 5.08
N ARG A 35 17.58 -7.34 5.30
CA ARG A 35 16.77 -6.72 6.35
C ARG A 35 15.29 -6.81 6.05
N LEU A 36 14.87 -6.55 4.82
CA LEU A 36 13.48 -6.71 4.40
C LEU A 36 13.02 -8.16 4.55
N ARG A 37 13.86 -9.13 4.19
CA ARG A 37 13.56 -10.55 4.39
C ARG A 37 13.39 -10.88 5.88
N ARG A 38 14.25 -10.37 6.75
CA ARG A 38 14.13 -10.55 8.20
C ARG A 38 12.89 -9.85 8.78
N LEU A 39 12.58 -8.66 8.28
CA LEU A 39 11.36 -7.93 8.67
C LEU A 39 10.10 -8.73 8.32
N ARG A 40 9.99 -9.19 7.08
CA ARG A 40 8.87 -10.05 6.63
C ARG A 40 8.82 -11.37 7.40
N GLY A 41 9.97 -11.97 7.69
CA GLY A 41 10.04 -13.17 8.53
C GLY A 41 9.54 -12.95 9.95
N ALA A 42 9.89 -11.83 10.58
CA ALA A 42 9.39 -11.47 11.91
C ALA A 42 7.89 -11.19 11.91
N GLN A 43 7.36 -10.55 10.85
CA GLN A 43 5.93 -10.31 10.67
C GLN A 43 5.15 -11.63 10.51
N HIS A 44 5.64 -12.54 9.67
CA HIS A 44 5.01 -13.84 9.42
C HIS A 44 5.02 -14.72 10.67
N ALA A 45 6.09 -14.65 11.48
CA ALA A 45 6.19 -15.39 12.75
C ALA A 45 5.50 -14.69 13.94
N ASP A 46 4.91 -13.51 13.71
CA ASP A 46 4.38 -12.59 14.74
C ASP A 46 5.37 -12.34 15.90
N ASP A 47 6.70 -12.30 15.56
CA ASP A 47 7.76 -12.05 16.53
C ASP A 47 7.97 -10.54 16.75
N GLY A 48 7.15 -9.98 17.63
CA GLY A 48 7.19 -8.57 18.00
C GLY A 48 8.53 -8.12 18.57
N SER A 49 9.28 -8.99 19.23
CA SER A 49 10.59 -8.66 19.82
C SER A 49 11.64 -8.45 18.74
N VAL A 50 11.70 -9.34 17.76
CA VAL A 50 12.58 -9.20 16.59
C VAL A 50 12.16 -8.00 15.75
N LEU A 51 10.86 -7.77 15.58
CA LEU A 51 10.32 -6.61 14.86
C LEU A 51 10.81 -5.29 15.49
N VAL A 52 10.63 -5.12 16.79
CA VAL A 52 11.09 -3.92 17.52
C VAL A 52 12.60 -3.75 17.39
N ALA A 53 13.38 -4.80 17.54
CA ALA A 53 14.84 -4.74 17.41
C ALA A 53 15.31 -4.34 16.00
N LEU A 54 14.57 -4.76 14.95
CA LEU A 54 14.88 -4.42 13.56
C LEU A 54 14.56 -2.96 13.22
N LEU A 55 13.49 -2.41 13.81
CA LEU A 55 12.95 -1.09 13.47
C LEU A 55 13.48 0.03 14.37
N SER A 56 13.86 -0.26 15.63
CA SER A 56 14.30 0.75 16.57
C SER A 56 15.54 1.51 16.09
N GLY A 57 15.49 2.84 16.18
CA GLY A 57 16.57 3.75 15.80
C GLY A 57 16.85 3.81 14.30
N ARG A 58 15.88 3.47 13.46
CA ARG A 58 15.98 3.44 11.99
C ARG A 58 15.16 4.56 11.35
N GLN A 59 15.42 4.79 10.07
CA GLN A 59 14.51 5.52 9.20
C GLN A 59 13.31 4.62 8.89
N LEU A 60 12.13 5.07 9.22
CA LEU A 60 10.90 4.27 9.16
C LEU A 60 10.09 4.55 7.89
N GLU A 61 10.34 5.68 7.24
CA GLU A 61 9.53 6.26 6.17
C GLU A 61 9.34 5.31 4.96
N GLU A 62 10.28 4.36 4.80
CA GLU A 62 10.25 3.40 3.69
C GLU A 62 9.45 2.12 3.98
N VAL A 63 9.02 1.91 5.23
CA VAL A 63 8.40 0.65 5.68
C VAL A 63 7.19 0.88 6.58
N LEU A 64 6.58 2.06 6.51
CA LEU A 64 5.49 2.42 7.41
C LEU A 64 4.23 1.58 7.17
N GLN A 65 3.82 1.43 5.91
CA GLN A 65 2.68 0.59 5.56
C GLN A 65 3.04 -0.90 5.69
N LEU A 66 4.26 -1.27 5.25
CA LEU A 66 4.74 -2.65 5.33
C LEU A 66 4.77 -3.19 6.76
N ALA A 67 5.19 -2.38 7.74
CA ALA A 67 5.43 -2.86 9.10
C ALA A 67 4.37 -2.39 10.13
N GLY A 68 3.54 -1.42 9.79
CA GLY A 68 2.69 -0.72 10.75
C GLY A 68 1.70 -1.62 11.49
N ASP A 69 1.03 -2.54 10.79
CA ASP A 69 0.08 -3.46 11.42
C ASP A 69 0.77 -4.41 12.41
N ALA A 70 1.97 -4.91 12.05
CA ALA A 70 2.75 -5.77 12.95
C ALA A 70 3.26 -4.99 14.18
N VAL A 71 3.64 -3.72 14.00
CA VAL A 71 4.00 -2.82 15.12
C VAL A 71 2.79 -2.60 16.03
N GLY A 72 1.61 -2.39 15.46
CA GLY A 72 0.35 -2.27 16.21
C GLY A 72 0.04 -3.52 17.02
N ARG A 73 0.16 -4.71 16.43
CA ARG A 73 -0.03 -5.99 17.15
C ARG A 73 1.00 -6.16 18.28
N ALA A 74 2.27 -5.88 18.02
CA ALA A 74 3.31 -5.94 19.04
C ALA A 74 3.05 -4.98 20.21
N ALA A 75 2.55 -3.78 19.94
CA ALA A 75 2.18 -2.80 20.97
C ALA A 75 0.96 -3.27 21.78
N ALA A 76 -0.08 -3.79 21.11
CA ALA A 76 -1.27 -4.38 21.76
C ALA A 76 -0.90 -5.57 22.65
N GLY A 77 0.07 -6.40 22.20
CA GLY A 77 0.62 -7.53 22.97
C GLY A 77 1.57 -7.14 24.10
N GLY A 78 1.85 -5.85 24.32
CA GLY A 78 2.71 -5.38 25.40
C GLY A 78 4.20 -5.70 25.21
N VAL A 79 4.65 -5.90 23.97
CA VAL A 79 6.07 -6.13 23.66
C VAL A 79 6.89 -4.90 24.04
N GLY A 80 7.99 -5.11 24.78
CA GLY A 80 8.85 -4.00 25.24
C GLY A 80 9.37 -3.14 24.10
N GLY A 81 9.17 -1.81 24.17
CA GLY A 81 9.57 -0.85 23.13
C GLY A 81 8.61 -0.72 21.95
N ALA A 82 7.58 -1.58 21.86
CA ALA A 82 6.62 -1.53 20.75
C ALA A 82 5.70 -0.31 20.82
N ALA A 83 5.34 0.15 22.02
CA ALA A 83 4.51 1.33 22.19
C ALA A 83 5.22 2.61 21.72
N GLU A 84 6.48 2.78 22.07
CA GLU A 84 7.32 3.90 21.62
C GLU A 84 7.54 3.87 20.11
N LEU A 85 7.69 2.64 19.56
CA LEU A 85 7.84 2.45 18.13
C LEU A 85 6.54 2.79 17.38
N ALA A 86 5.38 2.35 17.89
CA ALA A 86 4.07 2.69 17.33
C ALA A 86 3.83 4.22 17.32
N GLU A 87 4.25 4.93 18.36
CA GLU A 87 4.22 6.38 18.36
C GLU A 87 5.12 7.03 17.32
N ALA A 88 6.33 6.47 17.14
CA ALA A 88 7.24 6.93 16.11
C ALA A 88 6.67 6.71 14.72
N PHE A 89 6.02 5.56 14.49
CA PHE A 89 5.31 5.26 13.25
C PHE A 89 4.17 6.26 13.00
N ALA A 90 3.30 6.47 13.98
CA ALA A 90 2.16 7.39 13.84
C ALA A 90 2.62 8.83 13.49
N ARG A 91 3.73 9.29 14.08
CA ARG A 91 4.31 10.59 13.71
C ARG A 91 4.90 10.63 12.32
N ALA A 92 5.64 9.59 11.93
CA ALA A 92 6.24 9.51 10.60
C ALA A 92 5.17 9.42 9.50
N LEU A 93 4.04 8.74 9.77
CA LEU A 93 2.88 8.70 8.88
C LEU A 93 2.25 10.08 8.71
N ASP A 94 2.03 10.82 9.81
CA ASP A 94 1.51 12.20 9.73
C ASP A 94 2.45 13.13 8.93
N GLU A 95 3.77 12.97 9.10
CA GLU A 95 4.76 13.77 8.39
C GLU A 95 4.86 13.42 6.92
N ARG A 96 4.70 12.13 6.57
CA ARG A 96 4.74 11.64 5.19
C ARG A 96 3.46 12.01 4.43
N GLY A 97 2.30 11.76 5.00
CA GLY A 97 0.99 12.18 4.50
C GLY A 97 0.60 11.57 3.16
N TRP A 98 0.98 10.32 2.89
CA TRP A 98 0.51 9.58 1.73
C TRP A 98 -0.89 9.02 1.99
N GLU A 99 -1.56 8.60 0.93
CA GLU A 99 -2.84 7.90 1.03
C GLU A 99 -2.71 6.66 1.92
N GLY A 100 -3.67 6.46 2.85
CA GLY A 100 -3.65 5.37 3.84
C GLY A 100 -2.77 5.63 5.06
N ASP A 101 -1.98 6.71 5.09
CA ASP A 101 -1.12 7.02 6.24
C ASP A 101 -1.94 7.49 7.45
N GLN A 102 -2.98 8.27 7.21
CA GLN A 102 -3.85 8.76 8.28
C GLN A 102 -4.57 7.58 8.96
N GLU A 103 -5.11 6.66 8.19
CA GLU A 103 -5.85 5.49 8.67
C GLU A 103 -4.96 4.61 9.56
N LEU A 104 -3.72 4.35 9.12
CA LEU A 104 -2.77 3.59 9.92
C LEU A 104 -2.33 4.35 11.19
N ALA A 105 -2.09 5.65 11.09
CA ALA A 105 -1.73 6.47 12.25
C ALA A 105 -2.83 6.50 13.32
N GLU A 106 -4.10 6.61 12.89
CA GLU A 106 -5.27 6.57 13.79
C GLU A 106 -5.41 5.19 14.44
N GLN A 107 -5.22 4.11 13.66
CA GLN A 107 -5.23 2.73 14.18
C GLN A 107 -4.16 2.53 15.25
N LEU A 108 -2.92 2.97 15.01
CA LEU A 108 -1.82 2.89 15.97
C LEU A 108 -2.10 3.70 17.25
N ARG A 109 -2.67 4.89 17.11
CA ARG A 109 -3.08 5.71 18.28
C ARG A 109 -4.21 5.07 19.07
N GLY A 110 -5.16 4.43 18.37
CA GLY A 110 -6.23 3.64 19.01
C GLY A 110 -5.68 2.52 19.88
N VAL A 111 -4.73 1.75 19.35
CA VAL A 111 -4.02 0.68 20.09
C VAL A 111 -3.31 1.22 21.31
N LEU A 112 -2.72 2.41 21.23
CA LEU A 112 -2.03 3.06 22.37
C LEU A 112 -2.98 3.74 23.37
N GLY A 113 -4.30 3.76 23.11
CA GLY A 113 -5.28 4.49 23.92
C GLY A 113 -5.11 6.02 23.86
N ARG A 114 -4.48 6.54 22.79
CA ARG A 114 -4.18 7.97 22.61
C ARG A 114 -5.10 8.68 21.61
N GLY A 115 -6.12 8.00 21.16
CA GLY A 115 -7.15 8.48 20.24
C GLY A 115 -8.42 7.66 20.35
N PRO A 116 -9.53 8.10 19.74
CA PRO A 116 -10.69 7.24 19.59
C PRO A 116 -10.30 6.01 18.79
N ALA A 117 -10.78 4.82 19.20
CA ALA A 117 -10.66 3.66 18.35
C ALA A 117 -11.43 3.94 17.03
N PRO A 118 -10.86 3.62 15.88
CA PRO A 118 -11.59 3.71 14.62
C PRO A 118 -12.90 2.93 14.71
N LEU A 119 -13.99 3.52 14.20
CA LEU A 119 -15.30 2.86 14.10
C LEU A 119 -15.31 1.87 12.91
N LEU A 120 -14.20 1.18 12.69
CA LEU A 120 -13.99 0.25 11.59
C LEU A 120 -13.95 -1.18 12.13
N HIS A 121 -14.35 -2.15 11.31
CA HIS A 121 -14.32 -3.55 11.66
C HIS A 121 -12.98 -4.18 11.27
N PRO A 122 -12.35 -5.01 12.14
CA PRO A 122 -11.14 -5.72 11.79
C PRO A 122 -11.43 -6.79 10.74
N LEU A 123 -10.60 -6.87 9.70
CA LEU A 123 -10.66 -7.89 8.67
C LEU A 123 -9.25 -8.46 8.42
N PRO A 124 -9.05 -9.79 8.41
CA PRO A 124 -7.72 -10.38 8.21
C PRO A 124 -7.33 -10.38 6.72
N VAL A 125 -7.24 -9.20 6.12
CA VAL A 125 -6.94 -8.98 4.70
C VAL A 125 -5.46 -8.77 4.47
N ASP A 126 -4.94 -9.32 3.36
CA ASP A 126 -3.63 -8.98 2.84
C ASP A 126 -3.74 -7.76 1.91
N LEU A 127 -3.10 -6.66 2.30
CA LEU A 127 -3.13 -5.42 1.52
C LEU A 127 -2.39 -5.55 0.18
N GLU A 128 -1.43 -6.46 0.04
CA GLU A 128 -0.74 -6.71 -1.23
C GLU A 128 -1.70 -7.40 -2.23
N GLU A 129 -2.47 -8.40 -1.77
CA GLU A 129 -3.50 -9.05 -2.58
C GLU A 129 -4.63 -8.06 -2.95
N LEU A 130 -5.13 -7.29 -1.98
CA LEU A 130 -6.16 -6.29 -2.23
C LEU A 130 -5.68 -5.22 -3.22
N SER A 131 -4.44 -4.74 -3.09
CA SER A 131 -3.88 -3.78 -4.04
C SER A 131 -3.77 -4.34 -5.45
N SER A 132 -3.51 -5.65 -5.59
CA SER A 132 -3.48 -6.33 -6.88
C SER A 132 -4.85 -6.37 -7.56
N LEU A 133 -5.94 -6.46 -6.79
CA LEU A 133 -7.30 -6.34 -7.32
C LEU A 133 -7.60 -4.89 -7.77
N LEU A 134 -7.24 -3.92 -6.93
CA LEU A 134 -7.53 -2.50 -7.18
C LEU A 134 -6.74 -1.95 -8.39
N GLU A 135 -5.48 -2.34 -8.54
CA GLU A 135 -4.55 -1.80 -9.56
C GLU A 135 -4.22 -2.79 -10.66
N GLY A 136 -4.97 -3.87 -10.79
CA GLY A 136 -4.79 -4.90 -11.81
C GLY A 136 -5.10 -4.42 -13.22
N ASN A 137 -5.24 -5.37 -14.14
CA ASN A 137 -5.65 -5.07 -15.51
C ASN A 137 -7.18 -4.97 -15.58
N PRO A 138 -7.74 -3.79 -15.95
CA PRO A 138 -9.19 -3.60 -16.06
C PRO A 138 -9.87 -4.57 -17.04
N ALA A 139 -9.13 -5.14 -17.98
CA ALA A 139 -9.67 -6.13 -18.93
C ALA A 139 -10.03 -7.46 -18.25
N TRP A 140 -9.50 -7.73 -17.07
CA TRP A 140 -9.83 -8.91 -16.26
C TRP A 140 -10.91 -8.63 -15.22
N GLY A 141 -11.50 -7.43 -15.22
CA GLY A 141 -12.49 -7.00 -14.26
C GLY A 141 -11.86 -6.50 -12.97
N GLY A 142 -12.46 -6.81 -11.87
CA GLY A 142 -11.96 -6.58 -10.51
C GLY A 142 -11.89 -7.89 -9.79
N GLY A 143 -12.59 -7.97 -8.66
CA GLY A 143 -12.67 -9.16 -7.84
C GLY A 143 -13.69 -9.00 -6.74
N ALA A 144 -13.56 -9.82 -5.74
CA ALA A 144 -14.34 -9.74 -4.52
C ALA A 144 -13.46 -10.00 -3.30
N LEU A 145 -13.82 -9.37 -2.19
CA LEU A 145 -13.19 -9.52 -0.89
C LEU A 145 -14.17 -10.25 0.05
N ASP A 146 -13.75 -11.37 0.61
CA ASP A 146 -14.52 -12.09 1.61
C ASP A 146 -14.48 -11.33 2.95
N LEU A 147 -15.61 -10.85 3.41
CA LEU A 147 -15.73 -10.07 4.65
C LEU A 147 -15.60 -10.93 5.95
N VAL A 148 -15.50 -12.25 5.80
CA VAL A 148 -15.27 -13.17 6.92
C VAL A 148 -13.81 -13.59 7.02
N THR A 149 -13.21 -13.98 5.87
CA THR A 149 -11.85 -14.52 5.84
C THR A 149 -10.79 -13.52 5.42
N GLY A 150 -11.17 -12.39 4.80
CA GLY A 150 -10.24 -11.43 4.20
C GLY A 150 -9.62 -11.90 2.87
N GLU A 151 -10.08 -13.04 2.33
CA GLU A 151 -9.57 -13.62 1.08
C GLU A 151 -9.98 -12.76 -0.11
N CYS A 152 -9.04 -12.49 -1.00
CA CYS A 152 -9.26 -11.79 -2.25
C CYS A 152 -9.43 -12.77 -3.41
N ARG A 153 -10.53 -12.61 -4.18
CA ARG A 153 -10.79 -13.41 -5.39
C ARG A 153 -10.79 -12.52 -6.62
N HIS A 154 -10.04 -12.92 -7.66
CA HIS A 154 -10.06 -12.22 -8.94
C HIS A 154 -11.27 -12.67 -9.77
N SER A 155 -12.00 -11.70 -10.36
CA SER A 155 -13.02 -11.98 -11.39
C SER A 155 -12.30 -12.19 -12.71
N GLY A 156 -11.84 -13.39 -12.98
CA GLY A 156 -11.30 -13.77 -14.29
C GLY A 156 -12.09 -14.95 -14.82
N PRO A 157 -12.14 -15.16 -16.14
CA PRO A 157 -12.60 -16.45 -16.64
C PRO A 157 -11.56 -17.49 -16.21
N ASP A 158 -11.84 -18.21 -15.15
CA ASP A 158 -11.13 -19.44 -14.87
C ASP A 158 -11.64 -20.44 -15.91
N PRO A 159 -10.78 -20.94 -16.85
CA PRO A 159 -11.20 -21.91 -17.86
C PRO A 159 -11.65 -23.26 -17.25
N TRP A 160 -11.53 -23.42 -15.94
CA TRP A 160 -11.78 -24.64 -15.18
C TRP A 160 -12.88 -24.51 -14.12
N GLU A 161 -13.42 -23.30 -13.86
CA GLU A 161 -14.63 -23.12 -13.08
C GLU A 161 -15.83 -23.49 -13.97
N ASP A 162 -16.35 -24.69 -13.77
CA ASP A 162 -17.69 -25.05 -14.27
C ASP A 162 -18.70 -24.09 -13.61
N ASP A 163 -19.51 -23.42 -14.45
CA ASP A 163 -20.56 -22.42 -14.11
C ASP A 163 -21.71 -22.98 -13.23
N GLU A 164 -21.46 -23.93 -12.36
CA GLU A 164 -22.50 -24.62 -11.57
C GLU A 164 -22.56 -24.23 -10.07
N ASP A 165 -21.71 -23.31 -9.60
CA ASP A 165 -21.94 -22.73 -8.28
C ASP A 165 -22.87 -21.51 -8.41
N GLU A 166 -24.19 -21.78 -8.61
CA GLU A 166 -25.25 -20.86 -8.24
C GLU A 166 -25.08 -20.62 -6.73
N GLY A 167 -24.22 -19.62 -6.39
CA GLY A 167 -23.97 -19.22 -4.99
C GLY A 167 -25.32 -19.01 -4.29
N ASP A 168 -25.51 -19.73 -3.21
CA ASP A 168 -26.67 -19.60 -2.35
C ASP A 168 -26.95 -18.11 -2.10
N GLU A 169 -28.18 -17.67 -2.27
CA GLU A 169 -28.60 -16.26 -2.04
C GLU A 169 -28.26 -15.77 -0.61
N GLU A 170 -27.89 -16.66 0.30
CA GLU A 170 -27.41 -16.36 1.67
C GLU A 170 -25.96 -15.80 1.70
N ASP A 171 -25.16 -15.92 0.64
CA ASP A 171 -23.74 -15.45 0.58
C ASP A 171 -23.61 -14.00 0.04
N GLY A 172 -24.69 -13.35 -0.35
CA GLY A 172 -24.68 -12.03 -0.99
C GLY A 172 -24.04 -10.92 -0.15
N ASP A 173 -24.19 -10.96 1.18
CA ASP A 173 -23.61 -9.96 2.10
C ASP A 173 -22.17 -10.29 2.53
N ARG A 174 -21.65 -11.47 2.18
CA ARG A 174 -20.31 -11.93 2.55
C ARG A 174 -19.24 -11.36 1.63
N TRP A 175 -19.54 -11.18 0.35
CA TRP A 175 -18.59 -10.79 -0.66
C TRP A 175 -18.72 -9.31 -1.02
N LEU A 176 -17.67 -8.54 -0.72
CA LEU A 176 -17.58 -7.14 -1.11
C LEU A 176 -16.96 -7.04 -2.51
N PRO A 177 -17.67 -6.50 -3.52
CA PRO A 177 -17.12 -6.35 -4.86
C PRO A 177 -15.99 -5.31 -4.86
N VAL A 178 -14.86 -5.67 -5.50
CA VAL A 178 -13.70 -4.80 -5.66
C VAL A 178 -13.56 -4.44 -7.14
N ALA A 179 -13.85 -3.18 -7.47
CA ALA A 179 -13.69 -2.69 -8.84
C ALA A 179 -12.22 -2.37 -9.12
N CYS A 180 -11.69 -2.90 -10.23
CA CYS A 180 -10.35 -2.55 -10.69
C CYS A 180 -10.30 -1.09 -11.16
N GLN A 181 -9.44 -0.28 -10.53
CA GLN A 181 -9.21 1.14 -10.87
C GLN A 181 -8.17 1.31 -11.98
N GLY A 182 -7.50 0.23 -12.35
CA GLY A 182 -6.47 0.20 -13.40
C GLY A 182 -5.12 0.73 -12.96
N SER A 183 -4.23 0.88 -13.94
CA SER A 183 -2.81 1.15 -13.70
C SER A 183 -2.42 2.64 -13.61
N GLY A 184 -3.39 3.54 -13.50
CA GLY A 184 -3.14 4.99 -13.49
C GLY A 184 -2.28 5.43 -12.31
N GLU A 185 -2.54 4.89 -11.12
CA GLU A 185 -1.75 5.19 -9.92
C GLU A 185 -0.33 4.62 -10.02
N GLY A 186 -0.17 3.39 -10.53
CA GLY A 186 1.14 2.82 -10.77
C GLY A 186 1.99 3.65 -11.75
N TYR A 187 1.36 4.34 -12.72
CA TYR A 187 2.06 5.29 -13.58
C TYR A 187 2.52 6.54 -12.81
N ARG A 188 1.67 7.08 -11.96
CA ARG A 188 2.03 8.21 -11.07
C ARG A 188 3.14 7.83 -10.09
N ASP A 189 3.16 6.59 -9.60
CA ASP A 189 4.23 6.09 -8.74
C ASP A 189 5.57 6.08 -9.48
N MET A 190 5.61 5.69 -10.76
CA MET A 190 6.83 5.80 -11.57
C MET A 190 7.30 7.27 -11.70
N GLU A 191 6.40 8.20 -12.02
CA GLU A 191 6.73 9.63 -12.12
C GLU A 191 7.27 10.19 -10.81
N GLN A 192 6.64 9.87 -9.68
CA GLN A 192 7.06 10.34 -8.36
C GLN A 192 8.39 9.75 -7.93
N PHE A 193 8.62 8.46 -8.21
CA PHE A 193 9.91 7.85 -7.94
C PHE A 193 11.05 8.52 -8.73
N ILE A 194 10.84 8.77 -10.02
CA ILE A 194 11.82 9.47 -10.86
C ILE A 194 12.14 10.86 -10.29
N ALA A 195 11.12 11.57 -9.82
CA ALA A 195 11.28 12.93 -9.30
C ALA A 195 12.14 13.04 -8.02
N VAL A 196 12.27 11.92 -7.27
CA VAL A 196 13.07 11.87 -6.02
C VAL A 196 14.44 11.22 -6.19
N LEU A 197 14.81 10.80 -7.41
CA LEU A 197 16.12 10.22 -7.68
C LEU A 197 17.22 11.29 -7.63
N ASP A 198 18.31 10.95 -6.95
CA ASP A 198 19.51 11.81 -6.89
C ASP A 198 20.36 11.73 -8.17
N ASP A 199 20.38 10.55 -8.83
CA ASP A 199 21.08 10.34 -10.10
C ASP A 199 20.27 10.92 -11.26
N ALA A 200 20.61 12.13 -11.68
CA ALA A 200 19.93 12.84 -12.77
C ALA A 200 19.99 12.08 -14.09
N ARG A 201 21.10 11.36 -14.36
CA ARG A 201 21.25 10.59 -15.60
C ARG A 201 20.34 9.37 -15.62
N PHE A 202 20.23 8.70 -14.49
CA PHE A 202 19.33 7.55 -14.35
C PHE A 202 17.86 8.01 -14.41
N ALA A 203 17.54 9.14 -13.77
CA ALA A 203 16.22 9.77 -13.86
C ALA A 203 15.82 10.09 -15.31
N GLU A 204 16.70 10.71 -16.10
CA GLU A 204 16.45 10.99 -17.53
C GLU A 204 16.17 9.70 -18.33
N LEU A 205 16.89 8.61 -18.07
CA LEU A 205 16.63 7.32 -18.74
C LEU A 205 15.24 6.77 -18.40
N LEU A 206 14.81 6.88 -17.15
CA LEU A 206 13.49 6.45 -16.70
C LEU A 206 12.38 7.38 -17.24
N GLU A 207 12.59 8.71 -17.29
CA GLU A 207 11.65 9.65 -17.90
C GLU A 207 11.37 9.31 -19.37
N VAL A 208 12.41 8.99 -20.12
CA VAL A 208 12.26 8.52 -21.50
C VAL A 208 11.52 7.18 -21.56
N ALA A 209 11.82 6.28 -20.64
CA ALA A 209 11.20 4.95 -20.61
C ALA A 209 9.70 4.97 -20.35
N ILE A 210 9.19 5.92 -19.55
CA ILE A 210 7.75 6.02 -19.26
C ILE A 210 6.93 6.73 -20.33
N THR A 211 7.56 7.30 -21.35
CA THR A 211 6.87 8.08 -22.39
C THR A 211 6.18 7.17 -23.42
N GLY A 212 4.85 7.23 -23.51
CA GLY A 212 4.05 6.54 -24.55
C GLY A 212 3.78 5.04 -24.27
N PRO A 213 3.23 4.30 -25.26
CA PRO A 213 2.78 2.92 -25.08
C PRO A 213 3.87 1.97 -24.57
N GLY A 214 3.53 1.05 -23.65
CA GLY A 214 4.47 0.10 -23.07
C GLY A 214 5.40 0.69 -22.00
N ALA A 215 5.04 1.82 -21.40
CA ALA A 215 5.78 2.52 -20.35
C ALA A 215 6.22 1.59 -19.20
N PHE A 216 5.32 0.83 -18.62
CA PHE A 216 5.62 -0.09 -17.51
C PHE A 216 6.73 -1.09 -17.82
N ARG A 217 6.68 -1.70 -19.02
CA ARG A 217 7.69 -2.66 -19.43
C ARG A 217 9.05 -1.99 -19.58
N ARG A 218 9.11 -0.88 -20.33
CA ARG A 218 10.37 -0.16 -20.55
C ARG A 218 10.95 0.38 -19.26
N PHE A 219 10.11 0.90 -18.36
CA PHE A 219 10.53 1.36 -17.04
C PHE A 219 11.20 0.22 -16.26
N LYS A 220 10.57 -0.96 -16.18
CA LYS A 220 11.13 -2.14 -15.52
C LYS A 220 12.43 -2.60 -16.18
N ASP A 221 12.53 -2.56 -17.51
CA ASP A 221 13.73 -2.93 -18.26
C ASP A 221 14.92 -1.98 -17.99
N VAL A 222 14.66 -0.69 -17.79
CA VAL A 222 15.69 0.29 -17.41
C VAL A 222 16.05 0.14 -15.94
N LEU A 223 15.05 0.02 -15.08
CA LEU A 223 15.21 -0.12 -13.63
C LEU A 223 16.04 -1.36 -13.26
N ALA A 224 15.85 -2.48 -13.96
CA ALA A 224 16.59 -3.73 -13.78
C ALA A 224 18.10 -3.63 -14.05
N ARG A 225 18.60 -2.49 -14.55
CA ARG A 225 20.04 -2.24 -14.73
C ARG A 225 20.74 -1.83 -13.44
N ASP A 226 19.97 -1.49 -12.40
CA ASP A 226 20.44 -1.10 -11.09
C ASP A 226 19.62 -1.79 -10.00
N ASP A 227 20.20 -2.80 -9.36
CA ASP A 227 19.54 -3.62 -8.33
C ASP A 227 19.13 -2.80 -7.11
N GLU A 228 19.90 -1.75 -6.76
CA GLU A 228 19.58 -0.89 -5.63
C GLU A 228 18.36 -0.02 -5.95
N GLN A 229 18.32 0.62 -7.11
CA GLN A 229 17.19 1.42 -7.53
C GLN A 229 15.94 0.56 -7.77
N SER A 230 16.11 -0.66 -8.26
CA SER A 230 15.02 -1.64 -8.36
C SER A 230 14.38 -1.91 -7.00
N ARG A 231 15.17 -2.22 -5.99
CA ARG A 231 14.66 -2.46 -4.62
C ARG A 231 13.97 -1.23 -4.05
N ARG A 232 14.57 -0.04 -4.24
CA ARG A 232 13.99 1.23 -3.80
C ARG A 232 12.63 1.48 -4.42
N TYR A 233 12.52 1.26 -5.73
CA TYR A 233 11.25 1.43 -6.43
C TYR A 233 10.18 0.47 -5.93
N TYR A 234 10.49 -0.83 -5.83
CA TYR A 234 9.49 -1.81 -5.40
C TYR A 234 9.07 -1.60 -3.94
N LEU A 235 9.96 -1.15 -3.07
CA LEU A 235 9.59 -0.80 -1.71
C LEU A 235 8.71 0.47 -1.70
N PHE A 236 9.09 1.50 -2.43
CA PHE A 236 8.33 2.73 -2.59
C PHE A 236 6.93 2.47 -3.18
N ALA A 237 6.85 1.72 -4.27
CA ALA A 237 5.57 1.38 -4.90
C ALA A 237 4.69 0.53 -3.98
N GLY A 238 5.28 -0.48 -3.30
CA GLY A 238 4.56 -1.31 -2.34
C GLY A 238 3.97 -0.53 -1.17
N GLU A 239 4.71 0.44 -0.62
CA GLU A 239 4.20 1.35 0.42
C GLU A 239 2.98 2.15 -0.06
N ARG A 240 3.04 2.67 -1.29
CA ARG A 240 1.94 3.44 -1.85
C ARG A 240 0.73 2.58 -2.19
N GLN A 241 0.95 1.40 -2.74
CA GLN A 241 -0.10 0.43 -3.05
C GLN A 241 -0.82 -0.04 -1.77
N ALA A 242 -0.07 -0.42 -0.74
CA ALA A 242 -0.64 -0.80 0.54
C ALA A 242 -1.42 0.35 1.19
N GLY A 243 -0.93 1.59 1.08
CA GLY A 243 -1.63 2.77 1.55
C GLY A 243 -2.98 2.98 0.86
N ARG A 244 -3.01 2.93 -0.48
CA ARG A 244 -4.27 3.03 -1.25
C ARG A 244 -5.25 1.90 -0.93
N ALA A 245 -4.76 0.68 -0.82
CA ALA A 245 -5.59 -0.46 -0.43
C ALA A 245 -6.18 -0.26 0.99
N ARG A 246 -5.39 0.28 1.92
CA ARG A 246 -5.86 0.61 3.28
C ARG A 246 -6.91 1.70 3.26
N SER A 247 -6.69 2.79 2.51
CA SER A 247 -7.65 3.89 2.39
C SER A 247 -8.97 3.40 1.79
N TRP A 248 -8.91 2.63 0.71
CA TRP A 248 -10.10 2.01 0.12
C TRP A 248 -10.83 1.10 1.12
N LEU A 249 -10.11 0.27 1.85
CA LEU A 249 -10.69 -0.65 2.85
C LEU A 249 -11.38 0.14 3.97
N ALA A 250 -10.79 1.25 4.42
CA ALA A 250 -11.37 2.12 5.44
C ALA A 250 -12.66 2.80 4.97
N GLU A 251 -12.74 3.19 3.70
CA GLU A 251 -13.97 3.71 3.07
C GLU A 251 -15.10 2.66 3.06
N GLN A 252 -14.76 1.37 3.05
CA GLN A 252 -15.73 0.27 3.16
C GLN A 252 -16.09 -0.07 4.62
N GLY A 253 -15.50 0.59 5.60
CA GLY A 253 -15.78 0.37 7.02
C GLY A 253 -14.89 -0.67 7.69
N TYR A 254 -13.77 -1.06 7.07
CA TYR A 254 -12.87 -2.09 7.58
C TYR A 254 -11.44 -1.59 7.74
N TYR A 255 -10.64 -2.32 8.54
CA TYR A 255 -9.19 -2.11 8.65
C TYR A 255 -8.47 -3.46 8.72
N PRO A 256 -7.19 -3.56 8.28
CA PRO A 256 -6.42 -4.79 8.39
C PRO A 256 -6.22 -5.17 9.85
N GLY A 257 -6.75 -6.32 10.26
CA GLY A 257 -6.69 -6.76 11.64
C GLY A 257 -7.10 -8.22 11.78
N VAL A 258 -6.75 -8.82 12.91
CA VAL A 258 -7.20 -10.18 13.22
C VAL A 258 -8.66 -10.10 13.66
N SER A 259 -9.54 -10.79 12.95
CA SER A 259 -10.95 -10.90 13.36
C SER A 259 -11.03 -11.61 14.71
N ALA A 260 -11.76 -11.02 15.65
CA ALA A 260 -12.06 -11.63 16.95
C ALA A 260 -13.13 -12.76 16.86
N VAL A 261 -13.45 -13.20 15.63
CA VAL A 261 -14.43 -14.30 15.46
C VAL A 261 -13.74 -15.60 15.82
N GLU A 262 -14.06 -16.12 17.00
CA GLU A 262 -13.74 -17.51 17.34
C GLU A 262 -14.38 -18.45 16.28
N PRO A 263 -13.63 -19.41 15.73
CA PRO A 263 -14.21 -20.42 14.86
C PRO A 263 -15.27 -21.19 15.64
N ARG A 264 -16.49 -21.19 15.15
CA ARG A 264 -17.59 -22.02 15.66
C ARG A 264 -17.37 -23.48 15.33
#